data_22b83d17201513118c0d0e3ccdd946e8
#
_entry.id   22b83d17201513118c0d0e3ccdd946e8
#
_cell.length_a   1.000
_cell.length_b   1.000
_cell.length_c   1.000
_cell.angle_alpha   90.00
_cell.angle_beta   90.00
_cell.angle_gamma   90.00
#
_symmetry.space_group_name_H-M   'P 1'
#
loop_
_entity.id
_entity.type
_entity.pdbx_description
1 polymer ?
#
loop_
_entity_poly.entity_id
_entity_poly.type
_entity_poly.pdbx_seq_one_letter_code
_entity_poly.pdbx_strand_id
1 'polypeptide(L)'
;IFTAAVIYFIRKKDKKILAFILSCLFLMTASKSIIYNYYEATSQKEIAPGVPKITWIAMGMQEGDREAGWWNRFNYDIMPEEDFDAERITEISKDSIKQRLTVFRNNPRYAFDFYERKYENQFIEPSFQSLLVTAPQRNFDNETTLEKVKDFFIKQIYFNETHHVLMFIMKVFQVFVYSFSFVFAVNIFRKKEEVLTIISVAFVGGTLFHMIWEAKSRYVFPYFVFLIPIAAYGLIIFRNKIIEYRKTKD
;
A
#
# COMPACT_ATOMS: atom_id res chain seq x y z
N ILE A 1 8.52 -0.84 9.77
CA ILE A 1 9.10 -0.88 11.13
C ILE A 1 10.30 -1.83 11.17
N PHE A 2 10.18 -3.10 10.76
CA PHE A 2 11.26 -4.09 10.79
C PHE A 2 12.49 -3.65 10.00
N THR A 3 12.32 -3.25 8.73
CA THR A 3 13.40 -2.73 7.88
C THR A 3 14.10 -1.53 8.52
N ALA A 4 13.34 -0.64 9.12
CA ALA A 4 13.85 0.52 9.83
C ALA A 4 14.68 0.14 11.06
N ALA A 5 14.22 -0.84 11.85
CA ALA A 5 14.96 -1.36 12.98
C ALA A 5 16.29 -2.02 12.53
N VAL A 6 16.27 -2.75 11.41
CA VAL A 6 17.50 -3.34 10.82
C VAL A 6 18.48 -2.26 10.40
N ILE A 7 18.04 -1.21 9.69
CA ILE A 7 18.91 -0.10 9.29
C ILE A 7 19.50 0.61 10.51
N TYR A 8 18.67 0.86 11.54
CA TYR A 8 19.13 1.49 12.77
C TYR A 8 20.14 0.60 13.51
N PHE A 9 19.89 -0.72 13.60
CA PHE A 9 20.85 -1.67 14.16
C PHE A 9 22.18 -1.67 13.42
N ILE A 10 22.16 -1.69 12.09
CA ILE A 10 23.39 -1.66 11.28
C ILE A 10 24.22 -0.40 11.59
N ARG A 11 23.55 0.75 11.77
CA ARG A 11 24.22 2.03 12.04
C ARG A 11 24.73 2.17 13.48
N LYS A 12 23.94 1.79 14.45
CA LYS A 12 24.22 2.07 15.88
C LYS A 12 24.77 0.85 16.63
N LYS A 13 24.64 -0.37 16.08
CA LYS A 13 25.04 -1.65 16.72
C LYS A 13 24.42 -1.84 18.12
N ASP A 14 23.21 -1.28 18.35
CA ASP A 14 22.53 -1.36 19.62
C ASP A 14 21.92 -2.75 19.85
N LYS A 15 22.39 -3.44 20.91
CA LYS A 15 21.91 -4.78 21.27
C LYS A 15 20.41 -4.83 21.60
N LYS A 16 19.82 -3.73 22.09
CA LYS A 16 18.38 -3.65 22.37
C LYS A 16 17.56 -3.73 21.08
N ILE A 17 18.04 -3.10 20.02
CA ILE A 17 17.40 -3.16 18.70
C ILE A 17 17.51 -4.57 18.10
N LEU A 18 18.66 -5.22 18.28
CA LEU A 18 18.82 -6.61 17.87
C LEU A 18 17.85 -7.52 18.63
N ALA A 19 17.75 -7.36 19.96
CA ALA A 19 16.79 -8.11 20.76
C ALA A 19 15.35 -7.87 20.32
N PHE A 20 14.97 -6.63 20.01
CA PHE A 20 13.66 -6.29 19.45
C PHE A 20 13.40 -7.00 18.11
N ILE A 21 14.38 -6.98 17.19
CA ILE A 21 14.27 -7.66 15.87
C ILE A 21 14.06 -9.17 16.07
N LEU A 22 14.88 -9.80 16.92
CA LEU A 22 14.78 -11.22 17.21
C LEU A 22 13.47 -11.59 17.89
N SER A 23 12.98 -10.75 18.83
CA SER A 23 11.67 -10.93 19.46
C SER A 23 10.53 -10.85 18.47
N CYS A 24 10.56 -9.90 17.53
CA CYS A 24 9.55 -9.80 16.46
C CYS A 24 9.55 -11.06 15.59
N LEU A 25 10.71 -11.55 15.16
CA LEU A 25 10.81 -12.77 14.36
C LEU A 25 10.30 -14.00 15.13
N PHE A 26 10.69 -14.12 16.38
CA PHE A 26 10.22 -15.20 17.26
C PHE A 26 8.69 -15.16 17.42
N LEU A 27 8.12 -14.01 17.74
CA LEU A 27 6.68 -13.86 17.92
C LEU A 27 5.91 -14.14 16.62
N MET A 28 6.44 -13.74 15.46
CA MET A 28 5.81 -14.06 14.17
C MET A 28 5.80 -15.56 13.86
N THR A 29 6.90 -16.26 14.15
CA THR A 29 6.98 -17.71 13.92
C THR A 29 6.17 -18.49 14.97
N ALA A 30 6.28 -18.11 16.24
CA ALA A 30 5.57 -18.75 17.33
C ALA A 30 4.04 -18.59 17.18
N SER A 31 3.56 -17.38 16.87
CA SER A 31 2.12 -17.15 16.67
C SER A 31 1.57 -17.95 15.49
N LYS A 32 2.33 -18.06 14.38
CA LYS A 32 1.95 -18.93 13.28
C LYS A 32 1.81 -20.39 13.73
N SER A 33 2.83 -20.94 14.39
CA SER A 33 2.80 -22.33 14.87
C SER A 33 1.67 -22.58 15.86
N ILE A 34 1.44 -21.66 16.80
CA ILE A 34 0.36 -21.78 17.79
C ILE A 34 -1.01 -21.82 17.09
N ILE A 35 -1.24 -20.93 16.12
CA ILE A 35 -2.50 -20.87 15.39
C ILE A 35 -2.72 -22.14 14.58
N TYR A 36 -1.71 -22.59 13.82
CA TYR A 36 -1.80 -23.81 13.04
C TYR A 36 -2.09 -25.02 13.93
N ASN A 37 -1.29 -25.25 14.96
CA ASN A 37 -1.47 -26.37 15.88
C ASN A 37 -2.84 -26.35 16.57
N TYR A 38 -3.34 -25.16 16.94
CA TYR A 38 -4.66 -25.01 17.55
C TYR A 38 -5.77 -25.44 16.58
N TYR A 39 -5.73 -24.98 15.33
CA TYR A 39 -6.75 -25.33 14.34
C TYR A 39 -6.66 -26.80 13.92
N GLU A 40 -5.47 -27.36 13.74
CA GLU A 40 -5.29 -28.79 13.44
C GLU A 40 -5.81 -29.68 14.58
N ALA A 41 -5.48 -29.33 15.82
CA ALA A 41 -5.98 -30.06 17.00
C ALA A 41 -7.50 -29.97 17.15
N THR A 42 -8.09 -28.81 16.82
CA THR A 42 -9.54 -28.59 16.95
C THR A 42 -10.32 -29.19 15.80
N SER A 43 -9.82 -29.10 14.56
CA SER A 43 -10.49 -29.59 13.37
C SER A 43 -10.22 -31.07 13.08
N GLN A 44 -9.21 -31.65 13.72
CA GLN A 44 -8.67 -33.00 13.43
C GLN A 44 -8.31 -33.19 11.95
N LYS A 45 -7.92 -32.10 11.28
CA LYS A 45 -7.51 -32.08 9.88
C LYS A 45 -6.21 -31.30 9.74
N GLU A 46 -5.33 -31.78 8.88
CA GLU A 46 -4.15 -31.03 8.48
C GLU A 46 -4.58 -29.77 7.72
N ILE A 47 -3.97 -28.62 8.06
CA ILE A 47 -4.24 -27.36 7.38
C ILE A 47 -3.42 -27.32 6.11
N ALA A 48 -4.09 -27.24 4.98
CA ALA A 48 -3.43 -27.07 3.69
C ALA A 48 -2.53 -25.83 3.67
N PRO A 49 -1.40 -25.85 2.94
CA PRO A 49 -0.42 -24.76 2.94
C PRO A 49 -0.96 -23.42 2.42
N GLY A 50 -2.18 -23.40 1.91
CA GLY A 50 -2.82 -22.22 1.36
C GLY A 50 -2.25 -21.82 0.00
N VAL A 51 -2.74 -20.70 -0.53
CA VAL A 51 -2.35 -20.23 -1.87
C VAL A 51 -0.90 -19.80 -1.89
N PRO A 52 -0.07 -20.30 -2.82
CA PRO A 52 1.32 -19.88 -2.96
C PRO A 52 1.45 -18.37 -3.18
N LYS A 53 2.30 -17.70 -2.41
CA LYS A 53 2.46 -16.23 -2.47
C LYS A 53 2.89 -15.72 -3.85
N ILE A 54 3.53 -16.55 -4.64
CA ILE A 54 3.98 -16.22 -6.00
C ILE A 54 2.82 -15.91 -6.96
N THR A 55 1.60 -16.42 -6.68
CA THR A 55 0.41 -16.12 -7.47
C THR A 55 0.05 -14.64 -7.44
N TRP A 56 0.26 -13.94 -6.30
CA TRP A 56 0.04 -12.51 -6.22
C TRP A 56 1.07 -11.69 -7.00
N ILE A 57 2.31 -12.20 -7.13
CA ILE A 57 3.32 -11.60 -7.99
C ILE A 57 2.92 -11.78 -9.45
N ALA A 58 2.54 -13.00 -9.84
CA ALA A 58 2.08 -13.29 -11.20
C ALA A 58 0.89 -12.40 -11.59
N MET A 59 -0.13 -12.33 -10.73
CA MET A 59 -1.30 -11.47 -10.91
C MET A 59 -0.93 -9.99 -10.96
N GLY A 60 -0.04 -9.53 -10.07
CA GLY A 60 0.41 -8.15 -10.00
C GLY A 60 1.21 -7.68 -11.22
N MET A 61 1.66 -8.58 -12.08
CA MET A 61 2.35 -8.29 -13.35
C MET A 61 1.44 -8.43 -14.58
N GLN A 62 0.18 -8.79 -14.40
CA GLN A 62 -0.78 -8.98 -15.49
C GLN A 62 -1.67 -7.76 -15.71
N GLU A 63 -2.23 -7.68 -16.90
CA GLU A 63 -3.37 -6.84 -17.20
C GLU A 63 -4.65 -7.69 -17.13
N GLY A 64 -5.77 -7.03 -16.86
CA GLY A 64 -7.10 -7.64 -16.84
C GLY A 64 -8.13 -6.60 -17.27
N ASP A 65 -9.39 -6.86 -16.99
CA ASP A 65 -10.51 -5.94 -17.26
C ASP A 65 -10.48 -4.69 -16.35
N ARG A 66 -9.54 -4.65 -15.42
CA ARG A 66 -9.32 -3.55 -14.46
C ARG A 66 -7.96 -2.93 -14.69
N GLU A 67 -7.56 -2.08 -13.78
CA GLU A 67 -6.28 -1.38 -13.85
C GLU A 67 -5.06 -2.32 -13.77
N ALA A 68 -3.94 -1.87 -14.31
CA ALA A 68 -2.69 -2.62 -14.36
C ALA A 68 -2.27 -3.17 -13.00
N GLY A 69 -2.06 -4.46 -12.92
CA GLY A 69 -1.63 -5.17 -11.70
C GLY A 69 -2.66 -5.25 -10.59
N TRP A 70 -3.94 -4.91 -10.87
CA TRP A 70 -5.03 -5.15 -9.95
C TRP A 70 -5.44 -6.62 -9.93
N TRP A 71 -6.28 -7.00 -8.94
CA TRP A 71 -6.90 -8.30 -8.87
C TRP A 71 -7.70 -8.59 -10.14
N ASN A 72 -7.28 -9.61 -10.89
CA ASN A 72 -7.84 -10.06 -12.16
C ASN A 72 -8.37 -11.49 -12.12
N ARG A 73 -8.56 -12.03 -10.91
CA ARG A 73 -8.99 -13.41 -10.62
C ARG A 73 -7.94 -14.50 -10.85
N PHE A 74 -6.78 -14.22 -11.38
CA PHE A 74 -5.77 -15.25 -11.70
C PHE A 74 -5.54 -16.26 -10.56
N ASN A 75 -5.37 -15.77 -9.33
CA ASN A 75 -5.19 -16.62 -8.16
C ASN A 75 -6.43 -17.41 -7.76
N TYR A 76 -7.63 -16.93 -8.12
CA TYR A 76 -8.90 -17.57 -7.80
C TYR A 76 -9.25 -18.65 -8.83
N ASP A 77 -9.00 -18.37 -10.10
CA ASP A 77 -9.36 -19.29 -11.20
C ASP A 77 -8.40 -20.49 -11.28
N ILE A 78 -7.11 -20.29 -11.08
CA ILE A 78 -6.08 -21.35 -11.12
C ILE A 78 -6.19 -22.36 -9.96
N MET A 79 -6.75 -21.99 -8.80
CA MET A 79 -6.80 -22.90 -7.66
C MET A 79 -7.70 -24.14 -7.90
N PRO A 80 -8.98 -23.96 -8.30
CA PRO A 80 -9.85 -25.11 -8.59
C PRO A 80 -9.40 -25.90 -9.82
N GLU A 81 -8.85 -25.22 -10.84
CA GLU A 81 -8.37 -25.87 -12.07
C GLU A 81 -7.24 -26.86 -11.81
N GLU A 82 -6.44 -26.64 -10.77
CA GLU A 82 -5.32 -27.48 -10.37
C GLU A 82 -5.59 -28.24 -9.06
N ASP A 83 -6.83 -28.52 -8.72
CA ASP A 83 -7.24 -29.26 -7.52
C ASP A 83 -6.60 -28.77 -6.22
N PHE A 84 -6.29 -27.45 -6.15
CA PHE A 84 -5.58 -26.80 -5.03
C PHE A 84 -4.15 -27.31 -4.78
N ASP A 85 -3.53 -27.97 -5.77
CA ASP A 85 -2.12 -28.39 -5.70
C ASP A 85 -1.18 -27.20 -5.67
N ALA A 86 -0.56 -26.96 -4.52
CA ALA A 86 0.31 -25.81 -4.31
C ALA A 86 1.60 -25.84 -5.16
N GLU A 87 2.13 -27.02 -5.50
CA GLU A 87 3.32 -27.16 -6.34
C GLU A 87 2.97 -26.78 -7.78
N ARG A 88 1.88 -27.34 -8.30
CA ARG A 88 1.40 -27.07 -9.64
C ARG A 88 1.03 -25.58 -9.83
N ILE A 89 0.29 -25.01 -8.87
CA ILE A 89 -0.04 -23.58 -8.85
C ILE A 89 1.22 -22.71 -8.85
N THR A 90 2.26 -23.14 -8.11
CA THR A 90 3.55 -22.44 -8.08
C THR A 90 4.25 -22.47 -9.43
N GLU A 91 4.25 -23.60 -10.14
CA GLU A 91 4.85 -23.73 -11.48
C GLU A 91 4.15 -22.83 -12.49
N ILE A 92 2.82 -22.89 -12.57
CA ILE A 92 2.03 -22.04 -13.47
C ILE A 92 2.26 -20.55 -13.19
N SER A 93 2.34 -20.19 -11.91
CA SER A 93 2.62 -18.79 -11.52
C SER A 93 4.03 -18.34 -11.95
N LYS A 94 5.04 -19.20 -11.82
CA LYS A 94 6.41 -18.92 -12.31
C LYS A 94 6.46 -18.76 -13.82
N ASP A 95 5.77 -19.61 -14.55
CA ASP A 95 5.70 -19.53 -16.00
C ASP A 95 4.99 -18.26 -16.47
N SER A 96 3.90 -17.89 -15.82
CA SER A 96 3.22 -16.61 -16.06
C SER A 96 4.18 -15.41 -15.85
N ILE A 97 4.91 -15.38 -14.75
CA ILE A 97 5.91 -14.32 -14.47
C ILE A 97 6.97 -14.29 -15.57
N LYS A 98 7.51 -15.45 -15.96
CA LYS A 98 8.54 -15.56 -17.00
C LYS A 98 8.04 -15.03 -18.34
N GLN A 99 6.82 -15.38 -18.72
CA GLN A 99 6.18 -14.86 -19.93
C GLN A 99 6.04 -13.32 -19.87
N ARG A 100 5.56 -12.78 -18.76
CA ARG A 100 5.43 -11.32 -18.58
C ARG A 100 6.76 -10.60 -18.63
N LEU A 101 7.79 -11.13 -17.98
CA LEU A 101 9.16 -10.59 -18.07
C LEU A 101 9.70 -10.60 -19.50
N THR A 102 9.39 -11.64 -20.27
CA THR A 102 9.75 -11.71 -21.68
C THR A 102 9.05 -10.62 -22.50
N VAL A 103 7.75 -10.40 -22.27
CA VAL A 103 7.00 -9.31 -22.93
C VAL A 103 7.61 -7.96 -22.59
N PHE A 104 7.90 -7.70 -21.31
CA PHE A 104 8.50 -6.44 -20.86
C PHE A 104 9.89 -6.21 -21.43
N ARG A 105 10.71 -7.26 -21.51
CA ARG A 105 12.04 -7.20 -22.11
C ARG A 105 11.98 -6.89 -23.61
N ASN A 106 11.03 -7.50 -24.33
CA ASN A 106 10.88 -7.31 -25.78
C ASN A 106 10.20 -5.98 -26.13
N ASN A 107 9.46 -5.39 -25.22
CA ASN A 107 8.83 -4.09 -25.38
C ASN A 107 9.01 -3.22 -24.12
N PRO A 108 10.18 -2.57 -23.93
CA PRO A 108 10.46 -1.76 -22.76
C PRO A 108 9.52 -0.56 -22.58
N ARG A 109 9.01 0.01 -23.69
CA ARG A 109 8.02 1.10 -23.64
C ARG A 109 6.72 0.62 -23.00
N TYR A 110 6.22 -0.53 -23.44
CA TYR A 110 5.03 -1.13 -22.83
C TYR A 110 5.25 -1.46 -21.35
N ALA A 111 6.45 -1.96 -20.98
CA ALA A 111 6.77 -2.19 -19.58
C ALA A 111 6.70 -0.90 -18.76
N PHE A 112 7.26 0.20 -19.28
CA PHE A 112 7.19 1.52 -18.64
C PHE A 112 5.73 1.97 -18.49
N ASP A 113 4.95 1.95 -19.57
CA ASP A 113 3.53 2.36 -19.57
C ASP A 113 2.68 1.51 -18.60
N PHE A 114 2.98 0.20 -18.48
CA PHE A 114 2.32 -0.69 -17.52
C PHE A 114 2.62 -0.28 -16.08
N TYR A 115 3.89 -0.06 -15.74
CA TYR A 115 4.29 0.29 -14.38
C TYR A 115 3.92 1.72 -14.01
N GLU A 116 3.90 2.64 -14.95
CA GLU A 116 3.39 4.01 -14.77
C GLU A 116 1.90 3.97 -14.38
N ARG A 117 1.04 3.32 -15.17
CA ARG A 117 -0.39 3.13 -14.86
C ARG A 117 -0.58 2.43 -13.52
N LYS A 118 0.22 1.38 -13.25
CA LYS A 118 0.17 0.65 -11.99
C LYS A 118 0.51 1.54 -10.80
N TYR A 119 1.49 2.44 -10.94
CA TYR A 119 1.86 3.42 -9.90
C TYR A 119 0.77 4.48 -9.73
N GLU A 120 0.32 5.08 -10.82
CA GLU A 120 -0.72 6.11 -10.82
C GLU A 120 -1.99 5.64 -10.12
N ASN A 121 -2.48 4.46 -10.46
CA ASN A 121 -3.69 3.88 -9.91
C ASN A 121 -3.62 3.59 -8.41
N GLN A 122 -2.42 3.53 -7.84
CA GLN A 122 -2.24 3.40 -6.41
C GLN A 122 -2.34 4.75 -5.67
N PHE A 123 -1.86 5.84 -6.29
CA PHE A 123 -1.62 7.10 -5.59
C PHE A 123 -2.46 8.29 -6.10
N ILE A 124 -3.19 8.15 -7.20
CA ILE A 124 -3.95 9.28 -7.81
C ILE A 124 -5.29 9.52 -7.12
N GLU A 125 -5.97 8.46 -6.71
CA GLU A 125 -7.32 8.54 -6.15
C GLU A 125 -7.25 8.99 -4.67
N PRO A 126 -7.80 10.17 -4.32
CA PRO A 126 -7.55 10.81 -3.04
C PRO A 126 -8.25 10.14 -1.84
N SER A 127 -9.30 9.35 -2.07
CA SER A 127 -9.95 8.57 -1.02
C SER A 127 -9.27 7.22 -0.77
N PHE A 128 -8.31 6.84 -1.59
CA PHE A 128 -7.68 5.52 -1.59
C PHE A 128 -8.72 4.38 -1.64
N GLN A 129 -9.79 4.59 -2.41
CA GLN A 129 -10.93 3.69 -2.56
C GLN A 129 -11.68 3.40 -1.24
N SER A 130 -11.45 4.15 -0.18
CA SER A 130 -12.16 3.97 1.07
C SER A 130 -13.66 4.16 0.87
N LEU A 131 -14.06 5.20 0.15
CA LEU A 131 -15.47 5.47 -0.14
C LEU A 131 -16.10 4.41 -1.04
N LEU A 132 -15.36 3.88 -2.01
CA LEU A 132 -15.85 2.81 -2.89
C LEU A 132 -16.13 1.51 -2.11
N VAL A 133 -15.21 1.14 -1.20
CA VAL A 133 -15.31 -0.11 -0.42
C VAL A 133 -16.35 -0.02 0.68
N THR A 134 -16.54 1.17 1.25
CA THR A 134 -17.49 1.41 2.35
C THR A 134 -18.84 1.95 1.87
N ALA A 135 -19.02 2.10 0.54
CA ALA A 135 -20.30 2.53 -0.02
C ALA A 135 -21.42 1.59 0.43
N PRO A 136 -22.43 2.10 1.11
CA PRO A 136 -23.51 1.27 1.63
C PRO A 136 -24.37 0.73 0.49
N GLN A 137 -24.54 -0.58 0.44
CA GLN A 137 -25.58 -1.25 -0.36
C GLN A 137 -26.88 -1.19 0.43
N ARG A 138 -27.54 -0.04 0.45
CA ARG A 138 -28.67 0.17 1.35
C ARG A 138 -29.86 0.78 0.60
N ASN A 139 -31.07 0.27 0.89
CA ASN A 139 -32.30 0.97 0.57
C ASN A 139 -32.48 2.11 1.57
N PHE A 140 -32.75 3.32 1.08
CA PHE A 140 -32.89 4.53 1.90
C PHE A 140 -34.35 4.73 2.42
N ASP A 141 -35.14 3.68 2.43
CA ASP A 141 -36.52 3.70 2.93
C ASP A 141 -36.52 3.33 4.44
N ASN A 142 -36.20 4.31 5.27
CA ASN A 142 -36.03 4.09 6.71
C ASN A 142 -37.06 4.85 7.53
N GLU A 143 -37.59 4.20 8.56
CA GLU A 143 -38.70 4.70 9.38
C GLU A 143 -38.24 5.55 10.56
N THR A 144 -37.05 5.27 11.14
CA THR A 144 -36.61 5.97 12.34
C THR A 144 -35.85 7.28 12.05
N THR A 145 -35.97 8.26 12.97
CA THR A 145 -35.29 9.56 12.87
C THR A 145 -33.74 9.40 12.77
N LEU A 146 -33.18 8.46 13.54
CA LEU A 146 -31.73 8.22 13.53
C LEU A 146 -31.25 7.69 12.17
N GLU A 147 -32.04 6.83 11.54
CA GLU A 147 -31.72 6.29 10.22
C GLU A 147 -31.82 7.36 9.14
N LYS A 148 -32.82 8.24 9.21
CA LYS A 148 -32.92 9.40 8.31
C LYS A 148 -31.72 10.33 8.41
N VAL A 149 -31.18 10.58 9.61
CA VAL A 149 -29.96 11.37 9.81
C VAL A 149 -28.74 10.68 9.23
N LYS A 150 -28.58 9.38 9.46
CA LYS A 150 -27.50 8.57 8.85
C LYS A 150 -27.58 8.59 7.33
N ASP A 151 -28.76 8.38 6.78
CA ASP A 151 -28.98 8.37 5.33
C ASP A 151 -28.70 9.74 4.69
N PHE A 152 -29.03 10.83 5.38
CA PHE A 152 -28.66 12.17 4.95
C PHE A 152 -27.15 12.29 4.79
N PHE A 153 -26.35 11.93 5.81
CA PHE A 153 -24.88 11.99 5.73
C PHE A 153 -24.32 11.04 4.67
N ILE A 154 -24.85 9.83 4.54
CA ILE A 154 -24.44 8.88 3.51
C ILE A 154 -24.67 9.47 2.11
N LYS A 155 -25.85 10.05 1.86
CA LYS A 155 -26.15 10.70 0.57
C LYS A 155 -25.19 11.85 0.27
N GLN A 156 -24.84 12.67 1.27
CA GLN A 156 -23.87 13.77 1.09
C GLN A 156 -22.46 13.26 0.76
N ILE A 157 -22.01 12.19 1.42
CA ILE A 157 -20.65 11.67 1.25
C ILE A 157 -20.50 10.89 -0.06
N TYR A 158 -21.51 10.15 -0.51
CA TYR A 158 -21.36 9.17 -1.58
C TYR A 158 -22.05 9.53 -2.89
N PHE A 159 -23.12 10.31 -2.87
CA PHE A 159 -24.02 10.42 -4.03
C PHE A 159 -24.35 11.84 -4.49
N ASN A 160 -24.25 12.84 -3.63
CA ASN A 160 -24.65 14.22 -3.95
C ASN A 160 -23.47 15.06 -4.45
N GLU A 161 -23.75 16.29 -4.88
CA GLU A 161 -22.73 17.29 -5.26
C GLU A 161 -21.67 17.51 -4.18
N THR A 162 -22.03 17.34 -2.91
CA THR A 162 -21.11 17.40 -1.77
C THR A 162 -19.99 16.36 -1.88
N HIS A 163 -20.24 15.19 -2.51
CA HIS A 163 -19.22 14.19 -2.81
C HIS A 163 -18.09 14.79 -3.66
N HIS A 164 -18.44 15.51 -4.72
CA HIS A 164 -17.43 16.14 -5.60
C HIS A 164 -16.59 17.18 -4.86
N VAL A 165 -17.24 17.97 -3.99
CA VAL A 165 -16.53 18.94 -3.14
C VAL A 165 -15.59 18.23 -2.16
N LEU A 166 -16.03 17.15 -1.53
CA LEU A 166 -15.21 16.33 -0.63
C LEU A 166 -14.00 15.76 -1.37
N MET A 167 -14.22 15.15 -2.54
CA MET A 167 -13.13 14.59 -3.37
C MET A 167 -12.15 15.67 -3.81
N PHE A 168 -12.61 16.87 -4.15
CA PHE A 168 -11.76 18.00 -4.48
C PHE A 168 -10.88 18.42 -3.29
N ILE A 169 -11.48 18.57 -2.10
CA ILE A 169 -10.73 18.92 -0.88
C ILE A 169 -9.66 17.85 -0.57
N MET A 170 -10.04 16.57 -0.64
CA MET A 170 -9.10 15.46 -0.44
C MET A 170 -7.96 15.48 -1.47
N LYS A 171 -8.27 15.82 -2.73
CA LYS A 171 -7.27 15.95 -3.80
C LYS A 171 -6.30 17.10 -3.53
N VAL A 172 -6.80 18.25 -3.11
CA VAL A 172 -5.95 19.40 -2.72
C VAL A 172 -5.03 19.02 -1.57
N PHE A 173 -5.57 18.36 -0.55
CA PHE A 173 -4.77 17.87 0.57
C PHE A 173 -3.70 16.85 0.13
N GLN A 174 -4.06 15.92 -0.75
CA GLN A 174 -3.14 14.92 -1.30
C GLN A 174 -1.99 15.59 -2.06
N VAL A 175 -2.29 16.56 -2.94
CA VAL A 175 -1.28 17.33 -3.68
C VAL A 175 -0.37 18.10 -2.72
N PHE A 176 -0.95 18.71 -1.69
CA PHE A 176 -0.18 19.39 -0.64
C PHE A 176 0.82 18.45 0.04
N VAL A 177 0.36 17.26 0.46
CA VAL A 177 1.21 16.25 1.11
C VAL A 177 2.33 15.81 0.17
N TYR A 178 2.04 15.53 -1.10
CA TYR A 178 3.08 15.12 -2.07
C TYR A 178 4.09 16.23 -2.33
N SER A 179 3.62 17.48 -2.52
CA SER A 179 4.50 18.61 -2.82
C SER A 179 5.49 18.89 -1.69
N PHE A 180 5.03 18.90 -0.44
CA PHE A 180 5.93 19.14 0.69
C PHE A 180 6.78 17.93 1.06
N SER A 181 6.31 16.71 0.81
CA SER A 181 7.15 15.52 0.89
C SER A 181 8.29 15.56 -0.13
N PHE A 182 8.04 16.07 -1.33
CA PHE A 182 9.09 16.29 -2.33
C PHE A 182 10.09 17.36 -1.88
N VAL A 183 9.63 18.48 -1.30
CA VAL A 183 10.53 19.49 -0.71
C VAL A 183 11.42 18.87 0.36
N PHE A 184 10.89 18.01 1.20
CA PHE A 184 11.69 17.27 2.18
C PHE A 184 12.71 16.35 1.48
N ALA A 185 12.29 15.55 0.52
CA ALA A 185 13.14 14.58 -0.18
C ALA A 185 14.38 15.25 -0.83
N VAL A 186 14.20 16.42 -1.46
CA VAL A 186 15.30 17.19 -2.07
C VAL A 186 16.29 17.73 -1.00
N ASN A 187 15.84 17.88 0.24
CA ASN A 187 16.66 18.46 1.33
C ASN A 187 17.14 17.42 2.36
N ILE A 188 16.70 16.15 2.28
CA ILE A 188 16.99 15.09 3.27
C ILE A 188 18.49 14.83 3.44
N PHE A 189 19.26 14.92 2.35
CA PHE A 189 20.70 14.68 2.36
C PHE A 189 21.48 15.75 3.14
N ARG A 190 20.86 16.90 3.39
CA ARG A 190 21.46 18.01 4.15
C ARG A 190 21.17 17.98 5.64
N LYS A 191 20.20 17.15 6.07
CA LYS A 191 19.75 17.07 7.46
C LYS A 191 19.73 15.62 7.93
N LYS A 192 20.35 15.35 9.08
CA LYS A 192 20.44 14.00 9.67
C LYS A 192 19.21 13.69 10.53
N GLU A 193 18.04 13.68 9.93
CA GLU A 193 16.76 13.39 10.62
C GLU A 193 16.48 11.86 10.55
N GLU A 194 16.96 11.13 11.56
CA GLU A 194 16.91 9.66 11.55
C GLU A 194 15.47 9.10 11.46
N VAL A 195 14.53 9.65 12.23
CA VAL A 195 13.13 9.18 12.26
C VAL A 195 12.45 9.38 10.92
N LEU A 196 12.57 10.56 10.33
CA LEU A 196 11.95 10.87 9.03
C LEU A 196 12.59 10.06 7.90
N THR A 197 13.89 9.77 7.99
CA THR A 197 14.56 8.86 7.05
C THR A 197 13.98 7.45 7.13
N ILE A 198 13.73 6.94 8.33
CA ILE A 198 13.10 5.63 8.56
C ILE A 198 11.70 5.58 7.93
N ILE A 199 10.90 6.61 8.15
CA ILE A 199 9.53 6.73 7.59
C ILE A 199 9.59 6.80 6.06
N SER A 200 10.55 7.55 5.50
CA SER A 200 10.76 7.62 4.05
C SER A 200 11.13 6.26 3.45
N VAL A 201 11.99 5.50 4.12
CA VAL A 201 12.33 4.12 3.70
C VAL A 201 11.12 3.21 3.75
N ALA A 202 10.25 3.35 4.76
CA ALA A 202 9.01 2.57 4.83
C ALA A 202 8.06 2.91 3.67
N PHE A 203 7.92 4.19 3.31
CA PHE A 203 7.14 4.62 2.15
C PHE A 203 7.70 4.04 0.84
N VAL A 204 9.00 4.23 0.58
CA VAL A 204 9.64 3.73 -0.64
C VAL A 204 9.57 2.21 -0.71
N GLY A 205 9.86 1.52 0.39
CA GLY A 205 9.80 0.05 0.44
C GLY A 205 8.39 -0.50 0.21
N GLY A 206 7.36 0.15 0.77
CA GLY A 206 5.96 -0.21 0.54
C GLY A 206 5.54 0.03 -0.91
N THR A 207 5.95 1.15 -1.50
CA THR A 207 5.71 1.45 -2.91
C THR A 207 6.35 0.40 -3.81
N LEU A 208 7.63 0.09 -3.62
CA LEU A 208 8.34 -0.93 -4.40
C LEU A 208 7.73 -2.32 -4.24
N PHE A 209 7.27 -2.66 -3.03
CA PHE A 209 6.57 -3.92 -2.79
C PHE A 209 5.32 -4.03 -3.68
N HIS A 210 4.47 -3.00 -3.73
CA HIS A 210 3.26 -3.01 -4.53
C HIS A 210 3.51 -2.82 -6.04
N MET A 211 4.70 -2.40 -6.46
CA MET A 211 5.09 -2.47 -7.88
C MET A 211 5.25 -3.91 -8.36
N ILE A 212 5.66 -4.84 -7.46
CA ILE A 212 5.83 -6.27 -7.78
C ILE A 212 4.56 -7.05 -7.47
N TRP A 213 3.92 -6.77 -6.33
CA TRP A 213 2.73 -7.43 -5.81
C TRP A 213 1.45 -6.92 -6.48
N GLU A 214 0.30 -7.55 -6.18
CA GLU A 214 -1.01 -6.96 -6.49
C GLU A 214 -1.07 -5.50 -6.04
N ALA A 215 -1.56 -4.62 -6.91
CA ALA A 215 -1.68 -3.20 -6.63
C ALA A 215 -3.14 -2.80 -6.43
N LYS A 216 -3.39 -1.93 -5.45
CA LYS A 216 -4.67 -1.27 -5.24
C LYS A 216 -4.47 -0.05 -4.35
N SER A 217 -5.19 1.06 -4.61
CA SER A 217 -4.99 2.31 -3.85
C SER A 217 -5.18 2.13 -2.34
N ARG A 218 -6.15 1.35 -1.89
CA ARG A 218 -6.37 1.07 -0.46
C ARG A 218 -5.17 0.42 0.24
N TYR A 219 -4.32 -0.31 -0.48
CA TYR A 219 -3.16 -0.98 0.11
C TYR A 219 -2.03 -0.02 0.40
N VAL A 220 -1.95 1.08 -0.36
CA VAL A 220 -0.91 2.09 -0.19
C VAL A 220 -1.32 3.23 0.74
N PHE A 221 -2.56 3.29 1.18
CA PHE A 221 -3.05 4.28 2.13
C PHE A 221 -2.18 4.40 3.40
N PRO A 222 -1.76 3.29 4.08
CA PRO A 222 -0.88 3.40 5.24
C PRO A 222 0.45 4.10 4.92
N TYR A 223 0.98 3.92 3.72
CA TYR A 223 2.21 4.58 3.29
C TYR A 223 1.98 6.06 3.02
N PHE A 224 0.82 6.44 2.47
CA PHE A 224 0.44 7.85 2.35
C PHE A 224 0.37 8.55 3.71
N VAL A 225 -0.17 7.88 4.74
CA VAL A 225 -0.20 8.41 6.10
C VAL A 225 1.22 8.71 6.61
N PHE A 226 2.21 7.90 6.24
CA PHE A 226 3.61 8.15 6.57
C PHE A 226 4.19 9.40 5.90
N LEU A 227 3.63 9.86 4.80
CA LEU A 227 4.06 11.11 4.15
C LEU A 227 3.60 12.34 4.91
N ILE A 228 2.56 12.29 5.74
CA ILE A 228 2.02 13.46 6.45
C ILE A 228 3.08 14.13 7.34
N PRO A 229 3.79 13.44 8.26
CA PRO A 229 4.85 14.07 9.04
C PRO A 229 6.04 14.51 8.18
N ILE A 230 6.33 13.82 7.08
CA ILE A 230 7.37 14.19 6.12
C ILE A 230 6.99 15.52 5.45
N ALA A 231 5.74 15.65 5.00
CA ALA A 231 5.22 16.87 4.38
C ALA A 231 5.21 18.05 5.37
N ALA A 232 4.82 17.81 6.62
CA ALA A 232 4.85 18.84 7.66
C ALA A 232 6.28 19.38 7.85
N TYR A 233 7.28 18.51 7.88
CA TYR A 233 8.68 18.94 7.96
C TYR A 233 9.16 19.64 6.68
N GLY A 234 8.73 19.18 5.51
CA GLY A 234 8.97 19.84 4.22
C GLY A 234 8.41 21.25 4.15
N LEU A 235 7.22 21.47 4.72
CA LEU A 235 6.61 22.79 4.86
C LEU A 235 7.47 23.72 5.73
N ILE A 236 8.00 23.21 6.85
CA ILE A 236 8.91 23.99 7.72
C ILE A 236 10.18 24.38 6.95
N ILE A 237 10.77 23.45 6.20
CA ILE A 237 11.95 23.75 5.35
C ILE A 237 11.62 24.85 4.33
N PHE A 238 10.49 24.72 3.64
CA PHE A 238 10.04 25.68 2.64
C PHE A 238 9.83 27.07 3.24
N ARG A 239 9.10 27.17 4.36
CA ARG A 239 8.90 28.41 5.11
C ARG A 239 10.23 29.07 5.48
N ASN A 240 11.17 28.31 6.04
CA ASN A 240 12.47 28.87 6.47
C ASN A 240 13.27 29.44 5.29
N LYS A 241 13.25 28.76 4.13
CA LYS A 241 13.88 29.28 2.91
C LYS A 241 13.26 30.58 2.42
N ILE A 242 11.95 30.75 2.52
CA ILE A 242 11.28 32.02 2.16
C ILE A 242 11.72 33.12 3.11
N ILE A 243 11.82 32.87 4.41
CA ILE A 243 12.25 33.84 5.40
C ILE A 243 13.71 34.27 5.15
N GLU A 244 14.61 33.31 4.88
CA GLU A 244 16.00 33.60 4.54
C GLU A 244 16.11 34.45 3.26
N TYR A 245 15.37 34.10 2.22
CA TYR A 245 15.37 34.85 0.97
C TYR A 245 14.88 36.29 1.13
N ARG A 246 13.88 36.54 1.98
CA ARG A 246 13.41 37.90 2.27
C ARG A 246 14.49 38.73 2.97
N LYS A 247 15.16 38.16 3.99
CA LYS A 247 16.24 38.84 4.73
C LYS A 247 17.47 39.17 3.89
N THR A 248 17.68 38.55 2.76
CA THR A 248 18.80 38.86 1.85
C THR A 248 18.44 39.93 0.83
N LYS A 249 17.19 40.35 0.76
CA LYS A 249 16.72 41.43 -0.13
C LYS A 249 16.50 42.78 0.59
N ASP A 250 16.34 42.72 1.88
CA ASP A 250 16.31 43.89 2.78
C ASP A 250 17.76 44.26 3.22
#